data_125d18cb4a2caeca37a6021f35657b13
#
_entry.id   125d18cb4a2caeca37a6021f35657b13
#
_cell.length_a   1.000
_cell.length_b   1.000
_cell.length_c   1.000
_cell.angle_alpha   90.00
_cell.angle_beta   90.00
_cell.angle_gamma   90.00
#
_symmetry.space_group_name_H-M   'P 1'
#
loop_
_entity.id
_entity.type
_entity.pdbx_description
1 polymer ?
#
loop_
_entity_poly.entity_id
_entity_poly.type
_entity_poly.pdbx_seq_one_letter_code
_entity_poly.pdbx_strand_id
1 'polypeptide(L)'
;MNQIRTIGIIMDGNRRWTEKRGLSRLAGHRHGAKKLRELLGWARGAGVETVIVYAFSTENWRRTKTEVSFLFKLFRRFLTVEIDSLVADKTIFRCIGDRYSLPEDLQSAIAKAEARTKNLGPRTLVIAVSYGGRAEIVAAAKVFARRYQDQLNAAGEKEFSQGLATAGLPDPDLILRTGGEQRLSNFLPWQSVYSELVFTPTHWPALTRKEFINILEEVRNRDRRFGK
;
A
#
# COMPACT_ATOMS: atom_id res chain seq x y z
N MET A 1 3.07 -18.73 17.37
CA MET A 1 2.19 -18.11 16.36
C MET A 1 2.92 -16.93 15.73
N ASN A 2 3.03 -16.89 14.41
CA ASN A 2 3.65 -15.79 13.69
C ASN A 2 2.84 -14.51 13.88
N GLN A 3 3.47 -13.45 14.39
CA GLN A 3 2.79 -12.17 14.54
C GLN A 3 2.78 -11.43 13.20
N ILE A 4 1.60 -11.11 12.66
CA ILE A 4 1.44 -10.28 11.46
C ILE A 4 1.36 -8.84 11.92
N ARG A 5 2.42 -8.05 11.71
CA ARG A 5 2.49 -6.63 12.05
C ARG A 5 2.38 -5.72 10.84
N THR A 6 2.85 -6.18 9.69
CA THR A 6 2.86 -5.39 8.44
C THR A 6 2.13 -6.12 7.35
N ILE A 7 1.17 -5.46 6.72
CA ILE A 7 0.42 -6.01 5.59
C ILE A 7 0.47 -5.09 4.37
N GLY A 8 0.74 -5.69 3.21
CA GLY A 8 0.57 -5.05 1.91
C GLY A 8 -0.78 -5.45 1.29
N ILE A 9 -1.52 -4.51 0.72
CA ILE A 9 -2.86 -4.77 0.17
C ILE A 9 -2.98 -4.26 -1.25
N ILE A 10 -3.32 -5.16 -2.18
CA ILE A 10 -3.70 -4.85 -3.54
C ILE A 10 -5.23 -4.83 -3.61
N MET A 11 -5.79 -3.62 -3.63
CA MET A 11 -7.23 -3.33 -3.59
C MET A 11 -7.89 -3.55 -4.96
N ASP A 12 -7.96 -4.81 -5.42
CA ASP A 12 -8.48 -5.15 -6.75
C ASP A 12 -9.97 -5.55 -6.72
N GLY A 13 -10.62 -5.42 -7.89
CA GLY A 13 -12.01 -5.80 -8.11
C GLY A 13 -13.03 -4.66 -8.00
N ASN A 14 -12.63 -3.40 -7.76
CA ASN A 14 -13.54 -2.25 -7.67
C ASN A 14 -14.49 -2.13 -8.89
N ARG A 15 -13.96 -2.25 -10.11
CA ARG A 15 -14.73 -2.12 -11.36
C ARG A 15 -15.64 -3.33 -11.55
N ARG A 16 -15.13 -4.55 -11.40
CA ARG A 16 -15.90 -5.80 -11.54
C ARG A 16 -17.04 -5.88 -10.51
N TRP A 17 -16.84 -5.31 -9.33
CA TRP A 17 -17.87 -5.23 -8.29
C TRP A 17 -19.05 -4.34 -8.71
N THR A 18 -18.78 -3.22 -9.39
CA THR A 18 -19.85 -2.31 -9.90
C THR A 18 -20.55 -2.88 -11.12
N GLU A 19 -19.83 -3.51 -12.03
CA GLU A 19 -20.41 -4.14 -13.23
C GLU A 19 -21.49 -5.16 -12.86
N LYS A 20 -21.22 -6.01 -11.87
CA LYS A 20 -22.21 -6.98 -11.33
C LYS A 20 -23.45 -6.33 -10.68
N ARG A 21 -23.46 -5.02 -10.44
CA ARG A 21 -24.51 -4.28 -9.73
C ARG A 21 -25.15 -3.17 -10.56
N GLY A 22 -24.79 -3.04 -11.83
CA GLY A 22 -25.28 -1.96 -12.68
C GLY A 22 -24.83 -0.56 -12.22
N LEU A 23 -23.76 -0.47 -11.43
CA LEU A 23 -23.26 0.80 -10.92
C LEU A 23 -22.15 1.36 -11.81
N SER A 24 -21.93 2.67 -11.76
CA SER A 24 -20.82 3.29 -12.48
C SER A 24 -19.47 2.85 -11.93
N ARG A 25 -18.43 2.78 -12.78
CA ARG A 25 -17.05 2.45 -12.36
C ARG A 25 -16.54 3.36 -11.24
N LEU A 26 -16.93 4.63 -11.27
CA LEU A 26 -16.55 5.61 -10.25
C LEU A 26 -17.16 5.30 -8.88
N ALA A 27 -18.37 4.70 -8.85
CA ALA A 27 -18.97 4.24 -7.60
C ALA A 27 -18.12 3.16 -6.93
N GLY A 28 -17.51 2.23 -7.70
CA GLY A 28 -16.61 1.20 -7.15
C GLY A 28 -15.40 1.79 -6.44
N HIS A 29 -14.77 2.80 -7.01
CA HIS A 29 -13.64 3.47 -6.36
C HIS A 29 -14.06 4.21 -5.07
N ARG A 30 -15.27 4.80 -5.06
CA ARG A 30 -15.82 5.44 -3.86
C ARG A 30 -16.09 4.43 -2.74
N HIS A 31 -16.69 3.30 -3.08
CA HIS A 31 -16.90 2.20 -2.13
C HIS A 31 -15.57 1.61 -1.64
N GLY A 32 -14.59 1.48 -2.55
CA GLY A 32 -13.24 1.04 -2.18
C GLY A 32 -12.53 1.97 -1.20
N ALA A 33 -12.69 3.29 -1.35
CA ALA A 33 -12.13 4.25 -0.40
C ALA A 33 -12.81 4.15 0.99
N LYS A 34 -14.14 3.93 1.03
CA LYS A 34 -14.84 3.64 2.28
C LYS A 34 -14.34 2.34 2.93
N LYS A 35 -14.14 1.30 2.12
CA LYS A 35 -13.63 -0.01 2.59
C LYS A 35 -12.25 0.11 3.22
N LEU A 36 -11.37 0.97 2.70
CA LEU A 36 -10.06 1.20 3.30
C LEU A 36 -10.18 1.68 4.75
N ARG A 37 -11.08 2.62 5.04
CA ARG A 37 -11.33 3.08 6.42
C ARG A 37 -11.78 1.95 7.35
N GLU A 38 -12.74 1.14 6.88
CA GLU A 38 -13.22 -0.01 7.64
C GLU A 38 -12.07 -0.97 7.94
N LEU A 39 -11.25 -1.27 6.93
CA LEU A 39 -10.11 -2.19 7.07
C LEU A 39 -9.06 -1.66 8.06
N LEU A 40 -8.75 -0.36 8.06
CA LEU A 40 -7.80 0.21 9.03
C LEU A 40 -8.27 -0.02 10.49
N GLY A 41 -9.58 0.09 10.74
CA GLY A 41 -10.16 -0.26 12.03
C GLY A 41 -10.01 -1.76 12.37
N TRP A 42 -10.23 -2.64 11.40
CA TRP A 42 -10.07 -4.10 11.59
C TRP A 42 -8.62 -4.48 11.82
N ALA A 43 -7.69 -3.92 11.02
CA ALA A 43 -6.25 -4.13 11.13
C ALA A 43 -5.73 -3.71 12.52
N ARG A 44 -6.15 -2.54 13.00
CA ARG A 44 -5.86 -2.06 14.35
C ARG A 44 -6.35 -3.04 15.43
N GLY A 45 -7.59 -3.51 15.32
CA GLY A 45 -8.16 -4.48 16.26
C GLY A 45 -7.48 -5.86 16.23
N ALA A 46 -6.80 -6.19 15.13
CA ALA A 46 -6.04 -7.43 14.96
C ALA A 46 -4.55 -7.31 15.33
N GLY A 47 -4.08 -6.14 15.79
CA GLY A 47 -2.69 -5.92 16.18
C GLY A 47 -1.74 -5.63 15.00
N VAL A 48 -2.29 -5.29 13.82
CA VAL A 48 -1.47 -4.86 12.68
C VAL A 48 -1.02 -3.42 12.89
N GLU A 49 0.28 -3.19 12.76
CA GLU A 49 0.92 -1.90 13.00
C GLU A 49 1.11 -1.10 11.71
N THR A 50 1.46 -1.77 10.61
CA THR A 50 1.71 -1.11 9.32
C THR A 50 0.80 -1.69 8.23
N VAL A 51 0.09 -0.80 7.54
CA VAL A 51 -0.74 -1.14 6.38
C VAL A 51 -0.23 -0.39 5.16
N ILE A 52 0.20 -1.11 4.12
CA ILE A 52 0.67 -0.57 2.85
C ILE A 52 -0.37 -0.88 1.78
N VAL A 53 -0.97 0.13 1.17
CA VAL A 53 -2.03 -0.08 0.16
C VAL A 53 -1.61 0.39 -1.23
N TYR A 54 -1.93 -0.41 -2.23
CA TYR A 54 -1.70 -0.07 -3.64
C TYR A 54 -2.88 0.72 -4.19
N ALA A 55 -2.79 2.05 -4.14
CA ALA A 55 -3.89 2.93 -4.54
C ALA A 55 -3.84 3.30 -6.02
N PHE A 56 -2.64 3.54 -6.59
CA PHE A 56 -2.46 3.91 -8.00
C PHE A 56 -1.09 3.46 -8.49
N SER A 57 -1.09 2.53 -9.45
CA SER A 57 0.15 2.03 -10.06
C SER A 57 0.61 2.90 -11.23
N THR A 58 1.88 2.76 -11.63
CA THR A 58 2.42 3.39 -12.84
C THR A 58 1.64 2.99 -14.10
N GLU A 59 1.13 1.76 -14.17
CA GLU A 59 0.32 1.28 -15.28
C GLU A 59 -1.07 1.93 -15.34
N ASN A 60 -1.56 2.45 -14.21
CA ASN A 60 -2.88 3.12 -14.14
C ASN A 60 -2.93 4.46 -14.87
N TRP A 61 -1.79 5.08 -15.21
CA TRP A 61 -1.74 6.25 -16.07
C TRP A 61 -2.33 6.01 -17.46
N ARG A 62 -2.41 4.75 -17.91
CA ARG A 62 -3.05 4.35 -19.18
C ARG A 62 -4.59 4.37 -19.12
N ARG A 63 -5.18 4.59 -17.95
CA ARG A 63 -6.64 4.73 -17.79
C ARG A 63 -7.14 6.03 -18.42
N THR A 64 -8.46 6.13 -18.61
CA THR A 64 -9.05 7.37 -19.13
C THR A 64 -8.74 8.55 -18.20
N LYS A 65 -8.56 9.75 -18.78
CA LYS A 65 -8.32 11.00 -18.03
C LYS A 65 -9.38 11.23 -16.96
N THR A 66 -10.65 10.91 -17.25
CA THR A 66 -11.77 11.01 -16.32
C THR A 66 -11.58 10.11 -15.10
N GLU A 67 -11.17 8.85 -15.30
CA GLU A 67 -10.94 7.90 -14.20
C GLU A 67 -9.75 8.34 -13.34
N VAL A 68 -8.63 8.73 -13.96
CA VAL A 68 -7.44 9.23 -13.25
C VAL A 68 -7.77 10.47 -12.43
N SER A 69 -8.45 11.47 -13.03
CA SER A 69 -8.87 12.68 -12.34
C SER A 69 -9.79 12.37 -11.14
N PHE A 70 -10.71 11.42 -11.29
CA PHE A 70 -11.59 11.01 -10.21
C PHE A 70 -10.84 10.32 -9.07
N LEU A 71 -9.87 9.43 -9.38
CA LEU A 71 -9.03 8.79 -8.36
C LEU A 71 -8.22 9.82 -7.58
N PHE A 72 -7.66 10.83 -8.25
CA PHE A 72 -6.95 11.92 -7.59
C PHE A 72 -7.88 12.79 -6.75
N LYS A 73 -9.13 13.02 -7.20
CA LYS A 73 -10.14 13.68 -6.37
C LYS A 73 -10.45 12.90 -5.08
N LEU A 74 -10.57 11.58 -5.16
CA LEU A 74 -10.75 10.74 -3.98
C LEU A 74 -9.52 10.79 -3.06
N PHE A 75 -8.31 10.79 -3.62
CA PHE A 75 -7.09 10.86 -2.83
C PHE A 75 -6.93 12.23 -2.15
N ARG A 76 -7.23 13.34 -2.86
CA ARG A 76 -7.30 14.68 -2.22
C ARG A 76 -8.26 14.69 -1.04
N ARG A 77 -9.47 14.14 -1.24
CA ARG A 77 -10.45 14.06 -0.16
C ARG A 77 -9.93 13.24 1.02
N PHE A 78 -9.23 12.14 0.75
CA PHE A 78 -8.59 11.36 1.80
C PHE A 78 -7.59 12.24 2.60
N LEU A 79 -6.70 12.94 1.92
CA LEU A 79 -5.68 13.79 2.54
C LEU A 79 -6.23 15.01 3.31
N THR A 80 -7.45 15.44 3.02
CA THR A 80 -8.07 16.61 3.68
C THR A 80 -9.06 16.23 4.77
N VAL A 81 -9.78 15.12 4.62
CA VAL A 81 -10.85 14.72 5.54
C VAL A 81 -10.45 13.57 6.45
N GLU A 82 -9.80 12.54 5.88
CA GLU A 82 -9.47 11.32 6.63
C GLU A 82 -8.21 11.47 7.48
N ILE A 83 -7.38 12.45 7.18
CA ILE A 83 -6.15 12.70 7.93
C ILE A 83 -6.43 13.01 9.41
N ASP A 84 -7.57 13.66 9.71
CA ASP A 84 -7.97 13.95 11.08
C ASP A 84 -8.26 12.67 11.87
N SER A 85 -8.85 11.67 11.22
CA SER A 85 -9.05 10.35 11.83
C SER A 85 -7.72 9.63 12.08
N LEU A 86 -6.73 9.75 11.17
CA LEU A 86 -5.39 9.19 11.38
C LEU A 86 -4.68 9.86 12.56
N VAL A 87 -4.82 11.18 12.70
CA VAL A 87 -4.27 11.93 13.85
C VAL A 87 -4.90 11.45 15.14
N ALA A 88 -6.24 11.35 15.20
CA ALA A 88 -6.96 10.85 16.38
C ALA A 88 -6.56 9.41 16.73
N ASP A 89 -6.32 8.57 15.75
CA ASP A 89 -5.89 7.19 15.89
C ASP A 89 -4.36 7.04 16.12
N LYS A 90 -3.61 8.13 16.26
CA LYS A 90 -2.14 8.18 16.39
C LYS A 90 -1.44 7.36 15.29
N THR A 91 -1.86 7.53 14.05
CA THR A 91 -1.35 6.78 12.89
C THR A 91 -0.51 7.70 12.01
N ILE A 92 0.74 7.30 11.76
CA ILE A 92 1.63 7.96 10.81
C ILE A 92 1.11 7.72 9.40
N PHE A 93 1.06 8.76 8.59
CA PHE A 93 0.76 8.67 7.16
C PHE A 93 2.05 8.80 6.35
N ARG A 94 2.25 7.93 5.36
CA ARG A 94 3.32 8.04 4.36
C ARG A 94 2.76 7.81 2.96
N CYS A 95 3.31 8.50 2.00
CA CYS A 95 3.02 8.28 0.58
C CYS A 95 4.30 7.83 -0.12
N ILE A 96 4.25 6.71 -0.85
CA ILE A 96 5.35 6.19 -1.66
C ILE A 96 5.00 6.18 -3.15
N GLY A 97 6.01 6.23 -4.01
CA GLY A 97 5.89 6.26 -5.46
C GLY A 97 6.45 7.55 -6.06
N ASP A 98 6.24 7.74 -7.36
CA ASP A 98 6.72 8.93 -8.07
C ASP A 98 5.79 10.12 -7.80
N ARG A 99 6.19 10.95 -6.83
CA ARG A 99 5.43 12.14 -6.44
C ARG A 99 5.47 13.24 -7.49
N TYR A 100 6.55 13.32 -8.26
CA TYR A 100 6.74 14.39 -9.25
C TYR A 100 5.81 14.24 -10.46
N SER A 101 5.31 13.03 -10.72
CA SER A 101 4.28 12.81 -11.74
C SER A 101 2.88 13.26 -11.33
N LEU A 102 2.66 13.55 -10.04
CA LEU A 102 1.36 13.96 -9.51
C LEU A 102 1.14 15.48 -9.69
N PRO A 103 -0.12 15.95 -9.77
CA PRO A 103 -0.44 17.37 -9.73
C PRO A 103 0.16 18.08 -8.50
N GLU A 104 0.64 19.31 -8.64
CA GLU A 104 1.32 20.08 -7.58
C GLU A 104 0.48 20.25 -6.31
N ASP A 105 -0.81 20.47 -6.46
CA ASP A 105 -1.75 20.58 -5.34
C ASP A 105 -1.83 19.27 -4.54
N LEU A 106 -1.72 18.13 -5.22
CA LEU A 106 -1.71 16.81 -4.59
C LEU A 106 -0.37 16.55 -3.90
N GLN A 107 0.75 16.94 -4.52
CA GLN A 107 2.08 16.87 -3.88
C GLN A 107 2.10 17.68 -2.58
N SER A 108 1.57 18.92 -2.62
CA SER A 108 1.46 19.79 -1.44
C SER A 108 0.58 19.18 -0.35
N ALA A 109 -0.57 18.59 -0.72
CA ALA A 109 -1.47 17.92 0.22
C ALA A 109 -0.83 16.72 0.89
N ILE A 110 -0.07 15.90 0.15
CA ILE A 110 0.71 14.78 0.68
C ILE A 110 1.73 15.28 1.71
N ALA A 111 2.54 16.29 1.35
CA ALA A 111 3.56 16.82 2.25
C ALA A 111 2.96 17.36 3.56
N LYS A 112 1.83 18.07 3.48
CA LYS A 112 1.09 18.55 4.67
C LYS A 112 0.59 17.40 5.54
N ALA A 113 0.02 16.36 4.94
CA ALA A 113 -0.49 15.19 5.65
C ALA A 113 0.64 14.43 6.37
N GLU A 114 1.77 14.21 5.71
CA GLU A 114 2.95 13.60 6.30
C GLU A 114 3.51 14.43 7.46
N ALA A 115 3.64 15.74 7.28
CA ALA A 115 4.13 16.64 8.33
C ALA A 115 3.24 16.63 9.58
N ARG A 116 1.90 16.57 9.41
CA ARG A 116 0.94 16.51 10.52
C ARG A 116 1.02 15.21 11.33
N THR A 117 1.48 14.13 10.73
CA THR A 117 1.44 12.79 11.33
C THR A 117 2.81 12.22 11.68
N LYS A 118 3.91 12.85 11.27
CA LYS A 118 5.29 12.33 11.36
C LYS A 118 5.73 11.88 12.76
N ASN A 119 5.21 12.53 13.80
CA ASN A 119 5.58 12.26 15.19
C ASN A 119 4.53 11.43 15.92
N LEU A 120 3.56 10.87 15.22
CA LEU A 120 2.57 9.95 15.77
C LEU A 120 3.15 8.51 15.80
N GLY A 121 2.36 7.57 16.19
CA GLY A 121 2.75 6.15 16.17
C GLY A 121 2.07 5.39 17.31
N PRO A 122 2.23 4.08 17.39
CA PRO A 122 3.14 3.21 16.61
C PRO A 122 2.61 2.76 15.25
N ARG A 123 1.39 3.15 14.86
CA ARG A 123 0.78 2.67 13.61
C ARG A 123 1.19 3.51 12.40
N THR A 124 1.28 2.86 11.24
CA THR A 124 1.62 3.52 9.98
C THR A 124 0.67 3.09 8.86
N LEU A 125 0.10 4.06 8.16
CA LEU A 125 -0.57 3.85 6.88
C LEU A 125 0.32 4.36 5.75
N VAL A 126 0.66 3.48 4.83
CA VAL A 126 1.42 3.82 3.63
C VAL A 126 0.51 3.70 2.41
N ILE A 127 0.40 4.76 1.62
CA ILE A 127 -0.36 4.74 0.37
C ILE A 127 0.62 4.82 -0.80
N ALA A 128 0.66 3.77 -1.64
CA ALA A 128 1.44 3.72 -2.85
C ALA A 128 0.66 4.36 -4.00
N VAL A 129 1.15 5.51 -4.50
CA VAL A 129 0.53 6.31 -5.58
C VAL A 129 1.57 6.61 -6.65
N SER A 130 1.20 6.41 -7.93
CA SER A 130 2.16 6.42 -9.04
C SER A 130 3.37 5.52 -8.74
N TYR A 131 3.07 4.38 -8.14
CA TYR A 131 4.07 3.43 -7.68
C TYR A 131 4.24 2.27 -8.65
N GLY A 132 5.48 1.82 -8.81
CA GLY A 132 5.83 0.59 -9.50
C GLY A 132 7.17 0.08 -8.97
N GLY A 133 7.20 -1.15 -8.45
CA GLY A 133 8.38 -1.70 -7.78
C GLY A 133 9.62 -1.79 -8.68
N ARG A 134 9.45 -2.09 -9.97
CA ARG A 134 10.58 -2.06 -10.92
C ARG A 134 11.17 -0.64 -11.05
N ALA A 135 10.32 0.38 -11.13
CA ALA A 135 10.77 1.77 -11.20
C ALA A 135 11.45 2.19 -9.88
N GLU A 136 10.89 1.79 -8.74
CA GLU A 136 11.49 2.00 -7.43
C GLU A 136 12.89 1.39 -7.33
N ILE A 137 13.06 0.12 -7.72
CA ILE A 137 14.35 -0.59 -7.71
C ILE A 137 15.37 0.14 -8.59
N VAL A 138 14.98 0.56 -9.80
CA VAL A 138 15.88 1.32 -10.70
C VAL A 138 16.27 2.66 -10.08
N ALA A 139 15.33 3.37 -9.45
CA ALA A 139 15.61 4.62 -8.75
C ALA A 139 16.57 4.39 -7.57
N ALA A 140 16.33 3.37 -6.75
CA ALA A 140 17.18 2.99 -5.64
C ALA A 140 18.61 2.60 -6.11
N ALA A 141 18.74 1.86 -7.22
CA ALA A 141 20.01 1.50 -7.79
C ALA A 141 20.84 2.74 -8.22
N LYS A 142 20.18 3.76 -8.79
CA LYS A 142 20.86 5.01 -9.14
C LYS A 142 21.34 5.78 -7.90
N VAL A 143 20.55 5.80 -6.83
CA VAL A 143 20.96 6.42 -5.55
C VAL A 143 22.10 5.64 -4.93
N PHE A 144 21.99 4.31 -4.89
CA PHE A 144 23.02 3.41 -4.38
C PHE A 144 24.36 3.58 -5.10
N ALA A 145 24.36 3.55 -6.44
CA ALA A 145 25.58 3.73 -7.24
C ALA A 145 26.28 5.07 -6.98
N ARG A 146 25.51 6.16 -6.83
CA ARG A 146 26.08 7.49 -6.52
C ARG A 146 26.64 7.57 -5.10
N ARG A 147 25.95 6.96 -4.13
CA ARG A 147 26.31 7.04 -2.71
C ARG A 147 27.51 6.17 -2.35
N TYR A 148 27.64 5.04 -3.01
CA TYR A 148 28.64 4.03 -2.69
C TYR A 148 29.66 3.79 -3.81
N GLN A 149 29.82 4.75 -4.76
CA GLN A 149 30.68 4.61 -5.93
C GLN A 149 32.11 4.13 -5.58
N ASP A 150 32.66 4.58 -4.46
CA ASP A 150 34.02 4.22 -4.01
C ASP A 150 34.05 3.03 -3.04
N GLN A 151 32.90 2.48 -2.66
CA GLN A 151 32.72 1.43 -1.65
C GLN A 151 31.73 0.35 -2.08
N LEU A 152 31.54 0.13 -3.38
CA LEU A 152 30.54 -0.83 -3.90
C LEU A 152 30.68 -2.23 -3.32
N ASN A 153 31.91 -2.70 -3.08
CA ASN A 153 32.18 -4.04 -2.53
C ASN A 153 31.82 -4.17 -1.03
N ALA A 154 31.69 -3.06 -0.31
CA ALA A 154 31.35 -3.02 1.11
C ALA A 154 29.84 -2.75 1.35
N ALA A 155 29.09 -2.39 0.30
CA ALA A 155 27.67 -2.09 0.38
C ALA A 155 26.84 -3.27 -0.14
N GLY A 156 25.80 -3.64 0.61
CA GLY A 156 24.95 -4.78 0.30
C GLY A 156 23.45 -4.43 0.26
N GLU A 157 22.62 -5.43 0.49
CA GLU A 157 21.15 -5.30 0.45
C GLU A 157 20.61 -4.27 1.45
N LYS A 158 21.24 -4.18 2.62
CA LYS A 158 20.86 -3.23 3.67
C LYS A 158 21.04 -1.78 3.21
N GLU A 159 22.20 -1.49 2.62
CA GLU A 159 22.53 -0.18 2.08
C GLU A 159 21.67 0.15 0.86
N PHE A 160 21.42 -0.83 0.00
CA PHE A 160 20.51 -0.69 -1.14
C PHE A 160 19.08 -0.35 -0.70
N SER A 161 18.58 -1.06 0.31
CA SER A 161 17.23 -0.85 0.86
C SER A 161 17.00 0.55 1.41
N GLN A 162 18.06 1.28 1.81
CA GLN A 162 17.98 2.68 2.22
C GLN A 162 17.62 3.63 1.06
N GLY A 163 17.81 3.21 -0.18
CA GLY A 163 17.42 3.93 -1.38
C GLY A 163 15.98 3.69 -1.84
N LEU A 164 15.28 2.72 -1.28
CA LEU A 164 13.89 2.42 -1.60
C LEU A 164 12.92 3.43 -0.99
N ALA A 165 11.78 3.65 -1.61
CA ALA A 165 10.72 4.51 -1.09
C ALA A 165 10.14 4.00 0.25
N THR A 166 10.31 2.71 0.51
CA THR A 166 9.94 2.04 1.76
C THR A 166 11.02 2.08 2.84
N ALA A 167 12.13 2.78 2.62
CA ALA A 167 13.21 2.87 3.61
C ALA A 167 12.68 3.25 4.99
N GLY A 168 13.11 2.50 6.03
CA GLY A 168 12.65 2.67 7.41
C GLY A 168 11.27 2.12 7.72
N LEU A 169 10.61 1.43 6.76
CA LEU A 169 9.42 0.62 7.00
C LEU A 169 9.82 -0.86 7.13
N PRO A 170 9.10 -1.63 7.95
CA PRO A 170 9.26 -3.08 7.95
C PRO A 170 8.70 -3.68 6.65
N ASP A 171 9.32 -4.77 6.21
CA ASP A 171 8.80 -5.57 5.10
C ASP A 171 7.44 -6.20 5.48
N PRO A 172 6.54 -6.38 4.50
CA PRO A 172 5.23 -6.95 4.80
C PRO A 172 5.33 -8.44 5.18
N ASP A 173 4.68 -8.82 6.27
CA ASP A 173 4.47 -10.21 6.65
C ASP A 173 3.50 -10.92 5.70
N LEU A 174 2.54 -10.16 5.17
CA LEU A 174 1.46 -10.62 4.31
C LEU A 174 1.21 -9.65 3.16
N ILE A 175 1.11 -10.15 1.94
CA ILE A 175 0.49 -9.45 0.80
C ILE A 175 -0.89 -10.06 0.56
N LEU A 176 -1.92 -9.26 0.76
CA LEU A 176 -3.31 -9.62 0.46
C LEU A 176 -3.75 -8.97 -0.87
N ARG A 177 -4.21 -9.78 -1.81
CA ARG A 177 -4.87 -9.26 -3.01
C ARG A 177 -6.29 -9.76 -3.11
N THR A 178 -7.22 -8.82 -3.31
CA THR A 178 -8.64 -9.10 -3.57
C THR A 178 -8.92 -9.19 -5.07
N GLY A 179 -10.09 -9.73 -5.45
CA GLY A 179 -10.56 -9.74 -6.83
C GLY A 179 -10.16 -10.94 -7.67
N GLY A 180 -9.54 -11.98 -7.08
CA GLY A 180 -9.30 -13.29 -7.71
C GLY A 180 -8.05 -13.40 -8.57
N GLU A 181 -7.32 -12.31 -8.80
CA GLU A 181 -6.06 -12.36 -9.56
C GLU A 181 -4.89 -12.78 -8.67
N GLN A 182 -4.04 -13.71 -9.17
CA GLN A 182 -2.93 -14.29 -8.40
C GLN A 182 -1.58 -13.77 -8.93
N ARG A 183 -1.27 -12.52 -8.68
CA ARG A 183 -0.01 -11.85 -9.04
C ARG A 183 0.18 -10.58 -8.23
N LEU A 184 1.42 -10.13 -8.08
CA LEU A 184 1.77 -8.89 -7.36
C LEU A 184 1.55 -7.62 -8.19
N SER A 185 1.51 -7.72 -9.50
CA SER A 185 1.34 -6.58 -10.42
C SER A 185 2.28 -5.42 -10.10
N ASN A 186 3.58 -5.73 -9.93
CA ASN A 186 4.62 -4.73 -9.67
C ASN A 186 4.49 -4.02 -8.30
N PHE A 187 3.77 -4.64 -7.34
CA PHE A 187 3.62 -4.13 -5.98
C PHE A 187 4.64 -4.77 -5.04
N LEU A 188 5.51 -3.94 -4.47
CA LEU A 188 6.51 -4.30 -3.46
C LEU A 188 7.37 -5.55 -3.79
N PRO A 189 7.94 -5.72 -5.01
CA PRO A 189 8.65 -6.94 -5.38
C PRO A 189 9.92 -7.18 -4.55
N TRP A 190 10.61 -6.13 -4.11
CA TRP A 190 11.77 -6.24 -3.22
C TRP A 190 11.37 -6.62 -1.80
N GLN A 191 10.35 -5.97 -1.28
CA GLN A 191 9.93 -6.08 0.12
C GLN A 191 9.12 -7.36 0.40
N SER A 192 8.55 -7.99 -0.63
CA SER A 192 7.65 -9.14 -0.47
C SER A 192 8.32 -10.51 -0.59
N VAL A 193 9.65 -10.56 -0.68
CA VAL A 193 10.42 -11.80 -0.91
C VAL A 193 10.09 -12.89 0.12
N TYR A 194 9.85 -12.51 1.36
CA TYR A 194 9.50 -13.42 2.44
C TYR A 194 8.06 -13.23 2.96
N SER A 195 7.25 -12.45 2.25
CA SER A 195 5.84 -12.26 2.61
C SER A 195 5.02 -13.51 2.30
N GLU A 196 4.06 -13.83 3.17
CA GLU A 196 2.97 -14.72 2.81
C GLU A 196 2.08 -14.07 1.76
N LEU A 197 1.68 -14.83 0.74
CA LEU A 197 0.80 -14.33 -0.32
C LEU A 197 -0.58 -14.94 -0.17
N VAL A 198 -1.60 -14.09 -0.08
CA VAL A 198 -3.00 -14.52 -0.05
C VAL A 198 -3.79 -13.82 -1.14
N PHE A 199 -4.47 -14.61 -1.96
CA PHE A 199 -5.33 -14.16 -3.04
C PHE A 199 -6.77 -14.60 -2.76
N THR A 200 -7.70 -13.62 -2.66
CA THR A 200 -9.11 -13.93 -2.46
C THR A 200 -9.95 -13.57 -3.70
N PRO A 201 -10.94 -14.38 -4.07
CA PRO A 201 -11.87 -14.03 -5.14
C PRO A 201 -12.79 -12.87 -4.78
N THR A 202 -12.92 -12.52 -3.52
CA THR A 202 -13.74 -11.42 -3.05
C THR A 202 -13.24 -10.09 -3.59
N HIS A 203 -14.12 -9.31 -4.24
CA HIS A 203 -13.79 -7.98 -4.73
C HIS A 203 -13.58 -7.01 -3.55
N TRP A 204 -12.63 -6.07 -3.68
CA TRP A 204 -12.26 -5.15 -2.61
C TRP A 204 -13.44 -4.49 -1.87
N PRO A 205 -14.46 -3.90 -2.53
CA PRO A 205 -15.58 -3.29 -1.80
C PRO A 205 -16.45 -4.28 -1.02
N ALA A 206 -16.38 -5.58 -1.36
CA ALA A 206 -17.16 -6.65 -0.73
C ALA A 206 -16.41 -7.36 0.40
N LEU A 207 -15.12 -7.08 0.60
CA LEU A 207 -14.34 -7.68 1.68
C LEU A 207 -15.01 -7.42 3.03
N THR A 208 -15.19 -8.47 3.82
CA THR A 208 -15.81 -8.39 5.15
C THR A 208 -14.76 -8.46 6.26
N ARG A 209 -15.11 -7.95 7.45
CA ARG A 209 -14.26 -8.09 8.63
C ARG A 209 -13.98 -9.56 8.96
N LYS A 210 -15.00 -10.42 8.89
CA LYS A 210 -14.86 -11.85 9.16
C LYS A 210 -13.84 -12.50 8.24
N GLU A 211 -13.95 -12.26 6.93
CA GLU A 211 -13.00 -12.79 5.93
C GLU A 211 -11.57 -12.27 6.19
N PHE A 212 -11.41 -10.98 6.44
CA PHE A 212 -10.11 -10.39 6.74
C PHE A 212 -9.46 -11.04 7.99
N ILE A 213 -10.19 -11.22 9.06
CA ILE A 213 -9.68 -11.84 10.28
C ILE A 213 -9.34 -13.31 10.04
N ASN A 214 -10.18 -14.06 9.33
CA ASN A 214 -9.90 -15.46 8.98
C ASN A 214 -8.61 -15.59 8.16
N ILE A 215 -8.36 -14.67 7.20
CA ILE A 215 -7.11 -14.63 6.43
C ILE A 215 -5.90 -14.43 7.37
N LEU A 216 -6.00 -13.50 8.32
CA LEU A 216 -4.90 -13.28 9.27
C LEU A 216 -4.66 -14.51 10.16
N GLU A 217 -5.71 -15.19 10.60
CA GLU A 217 -5.62 -16.41 11.42
C GLU A 217 -5.00 -17.57 10.62
N GLU A 218 -5.43 -17.77 9.38
CA GLU A 218 -4.83 -18.75 8.48
C GLU A 218 -3.32 -18.53 8.32
N VAL A 219 -2.93 -17.31 8.01
CA VAL A 219 -1.50 -16.98 7.81
C VAL A 219 -0.69 -17.11 9.10
N ARG A 220 -1.25 -16.76 10.26
CA ARG A 220 -0.58 -16.97 11.58
C ARG A 220 -0.29 -18.43 11.86
N ASN A 221 -1.12 -19.34 11.36
CA ASN A 221 -0.98 -20.78 11.55
C ASN A 221 -0.10 -21.45 10.49
N ARG A 222 0.41 -20.73 9.49
CA ARG A 222 1.36 -21.27 8.52
C ARG A 222 2.74 -21.42 9.14
N ASP A 223 3.40 -22.56 8.89
CA ASP A 223 4.79 -22.79 9.29
C ASP A 223 5.74 -22.00 8.37
N ARG A 224 6.37 -20.98 8.90
CA ARG A 224 7.45 -20.25 8.20
C ARG A 224 8.78 -20.97 8.43
N ARG A 225 9.27 -21.70 7.43
CA ARG A 225 10.49 -22.51 7.56
C ARG A 225 11.79 -21.76 7.24
N PHE A 226 11.76 -20.59 6.64
CA PHE A 226 12.93 -19.75 6.28
C PHE A 226 14.15 -20.55 5.81
N GLY A 227 13.95 -21.60 4.99
CA GLY A 227 15.01 -22.47 4.48
C GLY A 227 15.58 -23.50 5.48
N LYS A 228 14.91 -23.73 6.61
CA LYS A 228 15.25 -24.80 7.58
C LYS A 228 14.43 -26.04 7.35
#